data_4dab2909c00254131430cfc1c63cd713
#
_entry.id   4dab2909c00254131430cfc1c63cd713
#
_cell.length_a   1.000
_cell.length_b   1.000
_cell.length_c   1.000
_cell.angle_alpha   90.00
_cell.angle_beta   90.00
_cell.angle_gamma   90.00
#
_symmetry.space_group_name_H-M   'P 1'
#
loop_
_entity.id
_entity.type
_entity.pdbx_description
1 polymer ?
#
loop_
_entity_poly.entity_id
_entity_poly.type
_entity_poly.pdbx_seq_one_letter_code
_entity_poly.pdbx_strand_id
1 'polypeptide(L)'
;PWKPRPRRLRKLPSAVRTPYAPHGSERPRTTAVPLDNFKDSGSGASTRLKDNTFTSEVISRSSREQENKMRNKKPLGIQLFECFKGSPISFRSCQGLVLVLTFLSYASYHATRKTTSIVKSVLDPKTNLGMLHWPSHLYIEKLKGAENNLTLSSGWDPFNGEDGTALLGEIDLAFLGVYAFGMFFAGHLGDRVDLRILLTIGMIGTGLFTSAFGAGYWFNIHNFYYFLGMQMISGLFQSSGWPSVVAVVGNWFGKSKRGLIMGIWNAHTSVGNISGSLIAAAMLKYGWCWSFTVPGIMIALVGLTVFLFLPVSPDMIGIQEDLKDFGKNEVDTPLLERCSDVKEKAVGFIEAWRIPGVAPFALCLFFCKLVAYTFLYWLPFYISHTAIGGQYLSDSSAGVLSTLFDVGGVVGGILAGHISDRLDARALTAASFTFSAIPALFFYRLYGSISLTWNIALMFLTGMLVNGPYALITTAVSADLGTHSSLNGNSRALATVTAIIDGTGSIGAAVGPLLTGYISAKSWSAVFTMLMASALVAGLLLSRLVMAEIAAKMESRRPAPASDLPVSSSTDEP
;
A
#
# COMPACT_ATOMS: atom_id res chain seq x y z
N PRO A 1 -28.93 14.58 37.46
CA PRO A 1 -29.79 15.60 36.95
C PRO A 1 -28.98 16.87 36.60
N TRP A 2 -28.45 16.93 35.39
CA TRP A 2 -27.84 18.15 34.86
C TRP A 2 -28.57 18.49 33.57
N LYS A 3 -29.40 19.56 33.60
CA LYS A 3 -29.98 20.22 32.44
C LYS A 3 -29.00 21.26 31.93
N PRO A 4 -28.69 21.33 30.61
CA PRO A 4 -27.93 22.43 30.05
C PRO A 4 -28.81 23.67 29.84
N ARG A 5 -28.29 24.85 30.24
CA ARG A 5 -28.89 26.17 30.00
C ARG A 5 -28.68 26.60 28.53
N PRO A 6 -29.63 27.32 27.91
CA PRO A 6 -29.48 27.85 26.58
C PRO A 6 -28.54 29.07 26.54
N ARG A 7 -27.57 29.10 25.61
CA ARG A 7 -26.69 30.23 25.36
C ARG A 7 -27.45 31.29 24.55
N ARG A 8 -27.49 32.52 25.08
CA ARG A 8 -28.00 33.74 24.44
C ARG A 8 -27.15 34.07 23.18
N LEU A 9 -27.84 34.30 22.07
CA LEU A 9 -27.29 34.94 20.85
C LEU A 9 -26.93 36.40 21.18
N ARG A 10 -25.66 36.77 21.04
CA ARG A 10 -25.21 38.17 21.02
C ARG A 10 -25.47 38.72 19.61
N LYS A 11 -26.27 39.79 19.55
CA LYS A 11 -26.46 40.65 18.38
C LYS A 11 -25.17 41.42 18.13
N LEU A 12 -24.67 41.38 16.90
CA LEU A 12 -23.64 42.29 16.39
C LEU A 12 -24.27 43.57 15.90
N PRO A 13 -23.60 44.75 16.03
CA PRO A 13 -24.15 46.04 15.68
C PRO A 13 -24.05 46.32 14.16
N SER A 14 -25.05 46.97 13.68
CA SER A 14 -25.19 47.53 12.34
C SER A 14 -24.13 48.58 12.03
N ALA A 15 -23.33 48.36 10.96
CA ALA A 15 -22.43 49.37 10.41
C ALA A 15 -23.06 50.15 9.27
N VAL A 16 -23.05 51.40 9.46
CA VAL A 16 -23.31 52.60 8.70
C VAL A 16 -23.02 52.50 7.21
N ARG A 17 -24.03 52.90 6.38
CA ARG A 17 -23.91 53.23 4.96
C ARG A 17 -23.29 54.62 4.80
N THR A 18 -22.31 54.76 3.93
CA THR A 18 -21.97 56.02 3.25
C THR A 18 -21.92 55.77 1.72
N PRO A 19 -22.41 56.69 0.93
CA PRO A 19 -22.51 56.53 -0.51
C PRO A 19 -21.30 57.14 -1.23
N TYR A 20 -20.74 56.43 -2.22
CA TYR A 20 -19.87 57.05 -3.20
C TYR A 20 -20.29 56.69 -4.61
N ALA A 21 -20.40 57.73 -5.43
CA ALA A 21 -20.89 57.74 -6.80
C ALA A 21 -19.82 57.21 -7.80
N PRO A 22 -20.20 56.96 -9.05
CA PRO A 22 -19.49 56.08 -9.95
C PRO A 22 -18.48 56.81 -10.83
N HIS A 23 -17.34 56.19 -11.10
CA HIS A 23 -16.47 56.60 -12.22
C HIS A 23 -16.35 55.47 -13.26
N GLY A 24 -16.74 55.83 -14.46
CA GLY A 24 -16.24 55.59 -15.80
C GLY A 24 -15.83 54.16 -16.17
N SER A 25 -16.73 53.50 -16.89
CA SER A 25 -16.43 52.33 -17.73
C SER A 25 -15.83 52.77 -19.06
N GLU A 26 -14.62 52.39 -19.37
CA GLU A 26 -14.14 52.33 -20.74
C GLU A 26 -14.17 50.87 -21.23
N ARG A 27 -15.11 50.60 -22.17
CA ARG A 27 -15.06 49.41 -23.00
C ARG A 27 -14.24 49.71 -24.26
N PRO A 28 -13.40 48.81 -24.75
CA PRO A 28 -12.80 48.96 -26.07
C PRO A 28 -13.87 48.75 -27.14
N ARG A 29 -13.98 49.72 -28.03
CA ARG A 29 -14.84 49.71 -29.22
C ARG A 29 -14.35 48.65 -30.21
N THR A 30 -15.22 47.72 -30.56
CA THR A 30 -15.15 46.99 -31.82
C THR A 30 -15.56 47.92 -32.94
N THR A 31 -14.65 48.28 -33.82
CA THR A 31 -14.95 48.99 -35.08
C THR A 31 -15.51 47.98 -36.09
N ALA A 32 -16.81 48.13 -36.35
CA ALA A 32 -17.43 47.52 -37.51
C ALA A 32 -17.04 48.34 -38.75
N VAL A 33 -16.54 47.67 -39.77
CA VAL A 33 -16.31 48.22 -41.11
C VAL A 33 -17.57 47.95 -41.95
N PRO A 34 -18.10 48.97 -42.71
CA PRO A 34 -19.30 48.80 -43.52
C PRO A 34 -19.02 47.98 -44.78
N LEU A 35 -19.99 47.13 -45.13
CA LEU A 35 -20.11 46.49 -46.43
C LEU A 35 -20.70 47.51 -47.43
N ASP A 36 -19.88 47.94 -48.38
CA ASP A 36 -20.36 48.53 -49.62
C ASP A 36 -19.64 47.95 -50.84
N ASN A 37 -20.46 47.39 -51.71
CA ASN A 37 -20.40 47.22 -53.13
C ASN A 37 -19.03 47.08 -53.83
N PHE A 38 -18.73 45.90 -54.34
CA PHE A 38 -18.02 45.74 -55.61
C PHE A 38 -18.65 44.62 -56.43
N LYS A 39 -19.20 45.06 -57.58
CA LYS A 39 -19.69 44.23 -58.67
C LYS A 39 -18.48 43.71 -59.50
N ASP A 40 -18.64 42.46 -59.88
CA ASP A 40 -18.14 41.79 -61.09
C ASP A 40 -16.74 42.11 -61.64
N SER A 41 -15.86 41.11 -61.58
CA SER A 41 -15.25 40.56 -62.79
C SER A 41 -14.47 39.25 -62.48
N GLY A 42 -14.72 38.24 -63.28
CA GLY A 42 -14.25 36.87 -63.13
C GLY A 42 -12.72 36.70 -63.19
N SER A 43 -12.25 35.99 -62.22
CA SER A 43 -11.10 35.05 -62.29
C SER A 43 -10.89 34.38 -60.90
N GLY A 44 -11.81 33.46 -60.50
CA GLY A 44 -11.91 32.97 -59.13
C GLY A 44 -11.55 31.46 -58.94
N ALA A 45 -10.93 30.79 -59.90
CA ALA A 45 -10.69 29.37 -59.78
C ALA A 45 -9.26 28.96 -59.25
N SER A 46 -8.30 29.90 -59.21
CA SER A 46 -6.91 29.57 -58.82
C SER A 46 -6.57 29.87 -57.34
N THR A 47 -7.34 30.74 -56.66
CA THR A 47 -7.04 31.15 -55.27
C THR A 47 -7.64 30.18 -54.25
N ARG A 48 -8.82 29.57 -54.51
CA ARG A 48 -9.42 28.58 -53.62
C ARG A 48 -8.68 27.24 -53.52
N LEU A 49 -7.90 26.85 -54.50
CA LEU A 49 -7.06 25.66 -54.49
C LEU A 49 -5.77 25.84 -53.67
N LYS A 50 -5.24 27.10 -53.58
CA LYS A 50 -4.05 27.38 -52.75
C LYS A 50 -4.40 27.49 -51.25
N ASP A 51 -5.55 28.02 -50.88
CA ASP A 51 -5.94 28.10 -49.46
C ASP A 51 -6.32 26.73 -48.86
N ASN A 52 -6.89 25.82 -49.65
CA ASN A 52 -7.20 24.47 -49.20
C ASN A 52 -5.94 23.59 -49.07
N THR A 53 -4.91 23.80 -49.84
CA THR A 53 -3.62 23.11 -49.72
C THR A 53 -2.84 23.62 -48.52
N PHE A 54 -2.84 24.94 -48.28
CA PHE A 54 -2.14 25.52 -47.13
C PHE A 54 -2.77 25.12 -45.80
N THR A 55 -4.12 25.12 -45.71
CA THR A 55 -4.83 24.63 -44.52
C THR A 55 -4.65 23.14 -44.30
N SER A 56 -4.64 22.31 -45.33
CA SER A 56 -4.38 20.87 -45.21
C SER A 56 -2.94 20.56 -44.80
N GLU A 57 -1.94 21.32 -45.29
CA GLU A 57 -0.54 21.20 -44.87
C GLU A 57 -0.33 21.65 -43.42
N VAL A 58 -0.96 22.73 -42.96
CA VAL A 58 -0.88 23.20 -41.57
C VAL A 58 -1.52 22.21 -40.63
N ILE A 59 -2.70 21.64 -40.99
CA ILE A 59 -3.37 20.61 -40.22
C ILE A 59 -2.52 19.33 -40.18
N SER A 60 -1.94 18.91 -41.30
CA SER A 60 -1.09 17.73 -41.35
C SER A 60 0.22 17.90 -40.56
N ARG A 61 0.78 19.11 -40.54
CA ARG A 61 1.99 19.45 -39.78
C ARG A 61 1.69 19.47 -38.26
N SER A 62 0.58 20.09 -37.86
CA SER A 62 0.11 20.08 -36.46
C SER A 62 -0.18 18.65 -35.97
N SER A 63 -0.83 17.83 -36.80
CA SER A 63 -1.11 16.41 -36.48
C SER A 63 0.18 15.60 -36.35
N ARG A 64 1.16 15.80 -37.23
CA ARG A 64 2.47 15.15 -37.17
C ARG A 64 3.32 15.61 -35.96
N GLU A 65 3.23 16.89 -35.61
CA GLU A 65 3.89 17.39 -34.38
C GLU A 65 3.26 16.85 -33.11
N GLN A 66 1.94 16.73 -33.05
CA GLN A 66 1.22 16.07 -31.95
C GLN A 66 1.54 14.58 -31.89
N GLU A 67 1.57 13.89 -33.02
CA GLU A 67 1.93 12.47 -33.10
C GLU A 67 3.38 12.22 -32.67
N ASN A 68 4.32 13.07 -33.08
CA ASN A 68 5.71 13.02 -32.62
C ASN A 68 5.86 13.35 -31.13
N LYS A 69 5.09 14.31 -30.61
CA LYS A 69 5.08 14.66 -29.18
C LYS A 69 4.48 13.55 -28.34
N MET A 70 3.45 12.86 -28.82
CA MET A 70 2.87 11.67 -28.17
C MET A 70 3.83 10.48 -28.26
N ARG A 71 4.47 10.24 -29.39
CA ARG A 71 5.45 9.16 -29.55
C ARG A 71 6.64 9.32 -28.62
N ASN A 72 7.11 10.54 -28.37
CA ASN A 72 8.19 10.81 -27.42
C ASN A 72 7.80 10.58 -25.95
N LYS A 73 6.52 10.50 -25.62
CA LYS A 73 6.03 10.19 -24.28
C LYS A 73 5.82 8.69 -24.02
N LYS A 74 5.61 7.89 -25.10
CA LYS A 74 5.41 6.44 -24.96
C LYS A 74 6.67 5.76 -24.41
N PRO A 75 6.53 4.74 -23.52
CA PRO A 75 7.64 3.90 -23.11
C PRO A 75 8.33 3.23 -24.30
N LEU A 76 9.67 3.14 -24.27
CA LEU A 76 10.48 2.61 -25.38
C LEU A 76 10.10 1.18 -25.77
N GLY A 77 9.85 0.30 -24.79
CA GLY A 77 9.45 -1.08 -25.03
C GLY A 77 8.09 -1.20 -25.73
N ILE A 78 7.15 -0.30 -25.42
CA ILE A 78 5.85 -0.24 -26.12
C ILE A 78 6.07 0.21 -27.57
N GLN A 79 6.91 1.23 -27.81
CA GLN A 79 7.22 1.69 -29.16
C GLN A 79 7.83 0.59 -30.01
N LEU A 80 8.80 -0.15 -29.46
CA LEU A 80 9.43 -1.29 -30.14
C LEU A 80 8.41 -2.40 -30.44
N PHE A 81 7.55 -2.73 -29.46
CA PHE A 81 6.52 -3.75 -29.64
C PHE A 81 5.51 -3.38 -30.74
N GLU A 82 5.05 -2.11 -30.76
CA GLU A 82 4.16 -1.59 -31.81
C GLU A 82 4.83 -1.60 -33.17
N CYS A 83 6.13 -1.31 -33.24
CA CYS A 83 6.92 -1.38 -34.48
C CYS A 83 6.97 -2.81 -35.03
N PHE A 84 7.21 -3.82 -34.17
CA PHE A 84 7.25 -5.22 -34.59
C PHE A 84 5.88 -5.77 -34.99
N LYS A 85 4.82 -5.35 -34.26
CA LYS A 85 3.46 -5.81 -34.52
C LYS A 85 2.81 -5.12 -35.71
N GLY A 86 3.29 -3.94 -36.09
CA GLY A 86 2.71 -3.11 -37.16
C GLY A 86 1.34 -2.49 -36.81
N SER A 87 0.93 -2.54 -35.53
CA SER A 87 -0.36 -1.99 -35.06
C SER A 87 -0.25 -1.52 -33.61
N PRO A 88 -0.99 -0.45 -33.22
CA PRO A 88 -1.00 0.04 -31.85
C PRO A 88 -1.57 -1.00 -30.87
N ILE A 89 -1.14 -0.94 -29.61
CA ILE A 89 -1.63 -1.81 -28.54
C ILE A 89 -3.03 -1.33 -28.12
N SER A 90 -3.96 -2.27 -27.93
CA SER A 90 -5.33 -1.95 -27.50
C SER A 90 -5.35 -1.39 -26.06
N PHE A 91 -6.34 -0.56 -25.75
CA PHE A 91 -6.54 -0.01 -24.39
C PHE A 91 -6.61 -1.11 -23.31
N ARG A 92 -7.39 -2.18 -23.57
CA ARG A 92 -7.53 -3.31 -22.62
C ARG A 92 -6.20 -4.05 -22.41
N SER A 93 -5.38 -4.20 -23.45
CA SER A 93 -4.05 -4.81 -23.31
C SER A 93 -3.12 -3.93 -22.46
N CYS A 94 -3.19 -2.61 -22.62
CA CYS A 94 -2.44 -1.68 -21.79
C CYS A 94 -2.90 -1.68 -20.33
N GLN A 95 -4.23 -1.74 -20.08
CA GLN A 95 -4.75 -1.91 -18.72
C GLN A 95 -4.23 -3.21 -18.07
N GLY A 96 -4.25 -4.32 -18.80
CA GLY A 96 -3.68 -5.59 -18.33
C GLY A 96 -2.18 -5.48 -18.05
N LEU A 97 -1.42 -4.87 -18.95
CA LEU A 97 0.02 -4.63 -18.78
C LEU A 97 0.32 -3.80 -17.53
N VAL A 98 -0.42 -2.72 -17.30
CA VAL A 98 -0.27 -1.87 -16.12
C VAL A 98 -0.56 -2.65 -14.84
N LEU A 99 -1.63 -3.43 -14.78
CA LEU A 99 -1.93 -4.27 -13.60
C LEU A 99 -0.81 -5.27 -13.33
N VAL A 100 -0.32 -5.96 -14.34
CA VAL A 100 0.75 -6.95 -14.19
C VAL A 100 2.05 -6.28 -13.74
N LEU A 101 2.47 -5.19 -14.40
CA LEU A 101 3.72 -4.50 -14.06
C LEU A 101 3.68 -3.89 -12.65
N THR A 102 2.58 -3.23 -12.28
CA THR A 102 2.44 -2.66 -10.93
C THR A 102 2.32 -3.74 -9.84
N PHE A 103 1.66 -4.86 -10.16
CA PHE A 103 1.61 -6.04 -9.28
C PHE A 103 3.01 -6.62 -9.06
N LEU A 104 3.76 -6.89 -10.13
CA LEU A 104 5.13 -7.42 -10.04
C LEU A 104 6.08 -6.44 -9.33
N SER A 105 5.94 -5.15 -9.59
CA SER A 105 6.75 -4.13 -8.91
C SER A 105 6.56 -4.20 -7.40
N TYR A 106 5.31 -4.21 -6.94
CA TYR A 106 5.06 -4.18 -5.50
C TYR A 106 5.28 -5.53 -4.83
N ALA A 107 5.03 -6.64 -5.52
CA ALA A 107 5.43 -7.98 -5.07
C ALA A 107 6.95 -8.09 -4.90
N SER A 108 7.75 -7.52 -5.83
CA SER A 108 9.22 -7.50 -5.72
C SER A 108 9.71 -6.68 -4.54
N TYR A 109 9.07 -5.55 -4.21
CA TYR A 109 9.37 -4.80 -2.99
C TYR A 109 9.12 -5.64 -1.73
N HIS A 110 8.00 -6.36 -1.67
CA HIS A 110 7.72 -7.25 -0.54
C HIS A 110 8.67 -8.44 -0.48
N ALA A 111 9.09 -8.98 -1.61
CA ALA A 111 10.07 -10.07 -1.66
C ALA A 111 11.41 -9.64 -1.06
N THR A 112 11.90 -8.42 -1.34
CA THR A 112 13.15 -7.91 -0.75
C THR A 112 13.06 -7.67 0.77
N ARG A 113 11.88 -7.34 1.31
CA ARG A 113 11.69 -7.19 2.77
C ARG A 113 11.84 -8.50 3.52
N LYS A 114 11.44 -9.62 2.91
CA LYS A 114 11.50 -10.95 3.55
C LYS A 114 12.92 -11.50 3.71
N THR A 115 13.88 -10.99 2.97
CA THR A 115 15.28 -11.45 3.04
C THR A 115 15.84 -11.33 4.46
N THR A 116 15.68 -10.18 5.11
CA THR A 116 16.13 -9.95 6.49
C THR A 116 15.49 -10.95 7.45
N SER A 117 14.17 -11.20 7.30
CA SER A 117 13.44 -12.15 8.15
C SER A 117 14.01 -13.56 8.12
N ILE A 118 14.41 -14.04 6.93
CA ILE A 118 14.91 -15.40 6.70
C ILE A 118 16.36 -15.55 7.21
N VAL A 119 17.17 -14.51 7.08
CA VAL A 119 18.60 -14.58 7.37
C VAL A 119 18.91 -14.36 8.85
N LYS A 120 17.97 -13.81 9.64
CA LYS A 120 18.19 -13.53 11.08
C LYS A 120 18.72 -14.71 11.87
N SER A 121 18.14 -15.89 11.67
CA SER A 121 18.54 -17.11 12.38
C SER A 121 19.95 -17.60 12.01
N VAL A 122 20.43 -17.25 10.82
CA VAL A 122 21.82 -17.54 10.40
C VAL A 122 22.80 -16.51 10.97
N LEU A 123 22.37 -15.24 11.09
CA LEU A 123 23.20 -14.18 11.66
C LEU A 123 23.34 -14.30 13.18
N ASP A 124 22.26 -14.71 13.88
CA ASP A 124 22.20 -14.94 15.33
C ASP A 124 21.70 -16.37 15.64
N PRO A 125 22.54 -17.39 15.50
CA PRO A 125 22.16 -18.77 15.74
C PRO A 125 22.19 -19.12 17.24
N LYS A 126 21.55 -18.33 18.12
CA LYS A 126 21.50 -18.61 19.55
C LYS A 126 20.97 -20.01 19.80
N THR A 127 21.87 -20.97 19.86
CA THR A 127 21.58 -22.31 20.31
C THR A 127 21.14 -22.18 21.77
N ASN A 128 19.94 -22.67 22.12
CA ASN A 128 19.48 -22.77 23.51
C ASN A 128 20.33 -23.81 24.31
N LEU A 129 21.62 -23.57 24.41
CA LEU A 129 22.51 -24.36 25.26
C LEU A 129 22.18 -24.18 26.76
N GLY A 130 21.46 -23.11 27.12
CA GLY A 130 21.12 -22.78 28.50
C GLY A 130 19.86 -23.43 29.08
N MET A 131 19.00 -24.10 28.27
CA MET A 131 17.76 -24.70 28.76
C MET A 131 17.72 -26.23 28.84
N LEU A 132 18.77 -26.93 28.39
CA LEU A 132 18.89 -28.36 28.63
C LEU A 132 19.60 -28.58 29.98
N HIS A 133 18.80 -28.73 31.03
CA HIS A 133 19.24 -29.24 32.33
C HIS A 133 19.57 -30.74 32.20
N TRP A 134 20.59 -31.06 31.38
CA TRP A 134 21.14 -32.40 31.27
C TRP A 134 22.44 -32.49 32.06
N PRO A 135 22.74 -33.66 32.68
CA PRO A 135 23.98 -33.86 33.41
C PRO A 135 25.17 -33.64 32.48
N SER A 136 26.08 -32.77 32.88
CA SER A 136 27.23 -32.27 32.11
C SER A 136 28.16 -33.34 31.49
N HIS A 137 28.17 -34.59 32.01
CA HIS A 137 29.01 -35.67 31.51
C HIS A 137 28.53 -36.33 30.21
N LEU A 138 27.20 -36.43 29.97
CA LEU A 138 26.62 -36.94 28.72
C LEU A 138 26.73 -35.93 27.55
N TYR A 139 26.84 -34.66 27.89
CA TYR A 139 26.98 -33.56 26.92
C TYR A 139 28.40 -33.53 26.32
N ILE A 140 29.44 -33.75 27.13
CA ILE A 140 30.83 -33.74 26.68
C ILE A 140 31.13 -34.95 25.77
N GLU A 141 30.49 -36.10 26.00
CA GLU A 141 30.66 -37.29 25.17
C GLU A 141 29.99 -37.16 23.81
N LYS A 142 28.84 -36.48 23.74
CA LYS A 142 28.13 -36.20 22.48
C LYS A 142 28.80 -35.08 21.65
N LEU A 143 29.42 -34.10 22.30
CA LEU A 143 30.25 -33.09 21.64
C LEU A 143 31.51 -33.69 21.01
N LYS A 144 32.19 -34.63 21.68
CA LYS A 144 33.38 -35.33 21.15
C LYS A 144 33.06 -36.24 19.96
N GLY A 145 31.82 -36.78 19.88
CA GLY A 145 31.37 -37.55 18.74
C GLY A 145 30.86 -36.72 17.55
N ALA A 146 30.54 -35.45 17.79
CA ALA A 146 30.02 -34.51 16.79
C ALA A 146 31.09 -33.59 16.17
N GLU A 147 32.31 -33.61 16.72
CA GLU A 147 33.41 -32.71 16.34
C GLU A 147 33.88 -32.89 14.89
N ASN A 148 33.50 -33.98 14.22
CA ASN A 148 33.89 -34.26 12.84
C ASN A 148 32.85 -33.80 11.77
N ASN A 149 31.65 -33.29 12.14
CA ASN A 149 30.63 -32.90 11.17
C ASN A 149 29.70 -31.73 11.56
N LEU A 150 29.90 -31.09 12.72
CA LEU A 150 29.19 -29.87 13.06
C LEU A 150 30.17 -28.69 12.99
N THR A 151 30.24 -28.05 11.84
CA THR A 151 30.55 -26.61 11.82
C THR A 151 29.43 -25.92 12.59
N LEU A 152 29.64 -25.72 13.92
CA LEU A 152 28.79 -24.82 14.70
C LEU A 152 28.83 -23.50 13.96
N SER A 153 27.74 -23.11 13.32
CA SER A 153 27.63 -21.80 12.68
C SER A 153 27.84 -20.77 13.78
N SER A 154 28.99 -20.12 13.80
CA SER A 154 29.34 -19.10 14.80
C SER A 154 28.47 -17.83 14.64
N GLY A 155 27.52 -17.81 13.71
CA GLY A 155 26.78 -16.63 13.36
C GLY A 155 27.62 -15.59 12.60
N TRP A 156 27.17 -14.38 12.59
CA TRP A 156 27.87 -13.25 11.94
C TRP A 156 28.02 -12.09 12.92
N ASP A 157 29.27 -11.75 13.26
CA ASP A 157 29.52 -10.55 14.06
C ASP A 157 29.08 -9.28 13.30
N PRO A 158 28.36 -8.32 13.95
CA PRO A 158 28.09 -8.19 15.38
C PRO A 158 26.77 -8.82 15.86
N PHE A 159 26.06 -9.56 15.04
CA PHE A 159 24.71 -10.05 15.35
C PHE A 159 24.69 -11.32 16.24
N ASN A 160 25.83 -12.01 16.38
CA ASN A 160 25.97 -13.24 17.17
C ASN A 160 26.30 -13.00 18.65
N GLY A 161 26.35 -11.73 19.09
CA GLY A 161 26.61 -11.33 20.48
C GLY A 161 25.38 -11.44 21.39
N GLU A 162 25.55 -11.06 22.67
CA GLU A 162 24.44 -11.04 23.64
C GLU A 162 23.28 -10.17 23.21
N ASP A 163 23.56 -9.06 22.56
CA ASP A 163 22.59 -8.08 22.04
C ASP A 163 22.16 -8.35 20.58
N GLY A 164 22.55 -9.48 19.99
CA GLY A 164 22.34 -9.76 18.57
C GLY A 164 20.88 -9.61 18.11
N THR A 165 19.92 -10.13 18.87
CA THR A 165 18.49 -9.97 18.57
C THR A 165 18.04 -8.51 18.65
N ALA A 166 18.59 -7.69 19.56
CA ALA A 166 18.29 -6.27 19.64
C ALA A 166 18.81 -5.54 18.40
N LEU A 167 20.07 -5.79 18.00
CA LEU A 167 20.67 -5.24 16.78
C LEU A 167 19.88 -5.61 15.52
N LEU A 168 19.40 -6.85 15.42
CA LEU A 168 18.54 -7.29 14.32
C LEU A 168 17.18 -6.56 14.32
N GLY A 169 16.63 -6.23 15.48
CA GLY A 169 15.45 -5.38 15.62
C GLY A 169 15.71 -3.94 15.19
N GLU A 170 16.89 -3.40 15.48
CA GLU A 170 17.31 -2.05 15.05
C GLU A 170 17.50 -1.97 13.52
N ILE A 171 17.99 -3.02 12.89
CA ILE A 171 18.06 -3.13 11.42
C ILE A 171 16.66 -3.03 10.80
N ASP A 172 15.66 -3.72 11.37
CA ASP A 172 14.28 -3.63 10.89
C ASP A 172 13.71 -2.22 11.09
N LEU A 173 13.96 -1.60 12.26
CA LEU A 173 13.56 -0.23 12.53
C LEU A 173 14.20 0.75 11.55
N ALA A 174 15.49 0.60 11.27
CA ALA A 174 16.21 1.48 10.34
C ALA A 174 15.57 1.47 8.96
N PHE A 175 15.24 0.28 8.44
CA PHE A 175 14.55 0.15 7.17
C PHE A 175 13.14 0.75 7.22
N LEU A 176 12.29 0.29 8.14
CA LEU A 176 10.88 0.65 8.21
C LEU A 176 10.66 2.08 8.67
N GLY A 177 11.51 2.61 9.54
CA GLY A 177 11.46 3.99 10.02
C GLY A 177 11.77 4.98 8.89
N VAL A 178 12.86 4.75 8.15
CA VAL A 178 13.22 5.60 7.00
C VAL A 178 12.22 5.43 5.87
N TYR A 179 11.71 4.22 5.62
CA TYR A 179 10.61 3.97 4.69
C TYR A 179 9.36 4.79 5.03
N ALA A 180 8.90 4.73 6.30
CA ALA A 180 7.74 5.48 6.75
C ALA A 180 7.92 7.00 6.60
N PHE A 181 9.10 7.52 6.99
CA PHE A 181 9.44 8.93 6.82
C PHE A 181 9.51 9.33 5.33
N GLY A 182 10.18 8.53 4.52
CA GLY A 182 10.33 8.77 3.08
C GLY A 182 9.00 8.81 2.33
N MET A 183 7.99 8.06 2.75
CA MET A 183 6.66 8.04 2.13
C MET A 183 5.97 9.42 2.13
N PHE A 184 6.16 10.24 3.15
CA PHE A 184 5.59 11.59 3.19
C PHE A 184 6.15 12.48 2.09
N PHE A 185 7.43 12.31 1.75
CA PHE A 185 8.09 13.07 0.67
C PHE A 185 7.84 12.44 -0.71
N ALA A 186 7.76 11.12 -0.77
CA ALA A 186 7.58 10.38 -2.02
C ALA A 186 6.23 10.71 -2.71
N GLY A 187 5.17 10.96 -1.96
CA GLY A 187 3.89 11.42 -2.50
C GLY A 187 4.02 12.77 -3.22
N HIS A 188 4.66 13.76 -2.58
CA HIS A 188 4.90 15.08 -3.19
C HIS A 188 5.86 15.03 -4.39
N LEU A 189 6.82 14.11 -4.36
CA LEU A 189 7.75 13.91 -5.47
C LEU A 189 7.03 13.26 -6.67
N GLY A 190 6.12 12.31 -6.41
CA GLY A 190 5.29 11.65 -7.42
C GLY A 190 4.38 12.62 -8.19
N ASP A 191 3.93 13.70 -7.55
CA ASP A 191 3.13 14.74 -8.20
C ASP A 191 3.94 15.64 -9.15
N ARG A 192 5.28 15.62 -9.05
CA ARG A 192 6.19 16.51 -9.79
C ARG A 192 7.05 15.81 -10.83
N VAL A 193 7.29 14.53 -10.65
CA VAL A 193 8.19 13.71 -11.49
C VAL A 193 7.39 12.63 -12.21
N ASP A 194 7.85 12.19 -13.37
CA ASP A 194 7.28 11.03 -14.06
C ASP A 194 7.31 9.80 -13.13
N LEU A 195 6.12 9.27 -12.78
CA LEU A 195 5.95 8.14 -11.87
C LEU A 195 6.71 6.89 -12.34
N ARG A 196 6.87 6.70 -13.64
CA ARG A 196 7.67 5.61 -14.22
C ARG A 196 9.13 5.73 -13.81
N ILE A 197 9.70 6.93 -13.93
CA ILE A 197 11.11 7.20 -13.57
C ILE A 197 11.28 7.07 -12.04
N LEU A 198 10.35 7.64 -11.28
CA LEU A 198 10.39 7.57 -9.81
C LEU A 198 10.33 6.13 -9.31
N LEU A 199 9.41 5.32 -9.85
CA LEU A 199 9.28 3.91 -9.51
C LEU A 199 10.52 3.11 -9.93
N THR A 200 11.06 3.36 -11.12
CA THR A 200 12.27 2.70 -11.60
C THR A 200 13.48 2.98 -10.72
N ILE A 201 13.73 4.26 -10.38
CA ILE A 201 14.82 4.65 -9.49
C ILE A 201 14.63 4.00 -8.10
N GLY A 202 13.40 4.00 -7.57
CA GLY A 202 13.08 3.33 -6.32
C GLY A 202 13.39 1.84 -6.34
N MET A 203 13.03 1.14 -7.42
CA MET A 203 13.27 -0.31 -7.55
C MET A 203 14.74 -0.64 -7.73
N ILE A 204 15.45 0.07 -8.61
CA ILE A 204 16.89 -0.15 -8.86
C ILE A 204 17.68 0.20 -7.60
N GLY A 205 17.38 1.33 -6.94
CA GLY A 205 18.03 1.72 -5.70
C GLY A 205 17.80 0.70 -4.57
N THR A 206 16.55 0.25 -4.38
CA THR A 206 16.25 -0.83 -3.43
C THR A 206 17.06 -2.09 -3.74
N GLY A 207 17.09 -2.52 -5.00
CA GLY A 207 17.82 -3.70 -5.42
C GLY A 207 19.33 -3.60 -5.17
N LEU A 208 19.91 -2.43 -5.49
CA LEU A 208 21.32 -2.16 -5.27
C LEU A 208 21.69 -2.24 -3.77
N PHE A 209 20.96 -1.55 -2.90
CA PHE A 209 21.28 -1.49 -1.47
C PHE A 209 20.89 -2.78 -0.72
N THR A 210 19.86 -3.50 -1.18
CA THR A 210 19.57 -4.85 -0.70
C THR A 210 20.72 -5.81 -1.07
N SER A 211 21.23 -5.77 -2.30
CA SER A 211 22.39 -6.57 -2.71
C SER A 211 23.68 -6.15 -1.99
N ALA A 212 23.85 -4.84 -1.72
CA ALA A 212 24.99 -4.32 -0.97
C ALA A 212 24.99 -4.83 0.49
N PHE A 213 23.81 -4.96 1.12
CA PHE A 213 23.73 -5.61 2.44
C PHE A 213 24.32 -7.03 2.38
N GLY A 214 23.91 -7.83 1.37
CA GLY A 214 24.47 -9.17 1.15
C GLY A 214 25.96 -9.17 0.85
N ALA A 215 26.47 -8.15 0.15
CA ALA A 215 27.89 -8.01 -0.18
C ALA A 215 28.79 -7.90 1.06
N GLY A 216 28.25 -7.50 2.21
CA GLY A 216 28.96 -7.55 3.50
C GLY A 216 29.57 -8.91 3.82
N TYR A 217 28.96 -10.00 3.35
CA TYR A 217 29.50 -11.35 3.47
C TYR A 217 30.80 -11.52 2.66
N TRP A 218 30.80 -11.13 1.38
CA TRP A 218 31.97 -11.31 0.50
C TRP A 218 33.14 -10.41 0.86
N PHE A 219 32.85 -9.23 1.40
CA PHE A 219 33.86 -8.27 1.87
C PHE A 219 34.22 -8.46 3.33
N ASN A 220 33.68 -9.50 3.99
CA ASN A 220 33.93 -9.82 5.41
C ASN A 220 33.72 -8.60 6.33
N ILE A 221 32.61 -7.91 6.14
CA ILE A 221 32.28 -6.69 6.91
C ILE A 221 31.58 -7.08 8.20
N HIS A 222 32.15 -6.67 9.33
CA HIS A 222 31.63 -6.91 10.69
C HIS A 222 31.18 -5.60 11.39
N ASN A 223 30.96 -4.54 10.63
CA ASN A 223 30.53 -3.24 11.16
C ASN A 223 29.01 -3.11 11.11
N PHE A 224 28.38 -2.97 12.28
CA PHE A 224 26.93 -2.77 12.41
C PHE A 224 26.40 -1.60 11.59
N TYR A 225 27.12 -0.46 11.60
CA TYR A 225 26.68 0.76 10.91
C TYR A 225 26.66 0.62 9.38
N TYR A 226 27.46 -0.30 8.82
CA TYR A 226 27.38 -0.66 7.42
C TYR A 226 26.01 -1.26 7.09
N PHE A 227 25.60 -2.29 7.83
CA PHE A 227 24.33 -2.98 7.63
C PHE A 227 23.14 -2.06 7.89
N LEU A 228 23.22 -1.25 8.97
CA LEU A 228 22.23 -0.23 9.30
C LEU A 228 22.07 0.79 8.15
N GLY A 229 23.18 1.32 7.64
CA GLY A 229 23.17 2.28 6.53
C GLY A 229 22.60 1.71 5.24
N MET A 230 22.93 0.47 4.87
CA MET A 230 22.38 -0.21 3.70
C MET A 230 20.85 -0.35 3.81
N GLN A 231 20.34 -0.71 4.98
CA GLN A 231 18.90 -0.82 5.22
C GLN A 231 18.17 0.53 5.21
N MET A 232 18.77 1.55 5.83
CA MET A 232 18.20 2.91 5.79
C MET A 232 18.05 3.42 4.36
N ILE A 233 19.09 3.27 3.55
CA ILE A 233 19.07 3.75 2.15
C ILE A 233 18.12 2.90 1.31
N SER A 234 18.09 1.58 1.51
CA SER A 234 17.13 0.69 0.85
C SER A 234 15.69 1.09 1.20
N GLY A 235 15.39 1.37 2.47
CA GLY A 235 14.09 1.84 2.94
C GLY A 235 13.68 3.17 2.29
N LEU A 236 14.62 4.11 2.14
CA LEU A 236 14.39 5.40 1.49
C LEU A 236 13.98 5.21 0.01
N PHE A 237 14.73 4.43 -0.75
CA PHE A 237 14.36 4.14 -2.15
C PHE A 237 13.04 3.41 -2.26
N GLN A 238 12.78 2.46 -1.36
CA GLN A 238 11.53 1.70 -1.36
C GLN A 238 10.30 2.55 -1.04
N SER A 239 10.44 3.66 -0.32
CA SER A 239 9.34 4.56 0.08
C SER A 239 8.59 5.16 -1.11
N SER A 240 9.24 5.29 -2.27
CA SER A 240 8.62 5.77 -3.51
C SER A 240 7.63 4.77 -4.14
N GLY A 241 7.70 3.49 -3.76
CA GLY A 241 6.97 2.41 -4.42
C GLY A 241 5.47 2.52 -4.29
N TRP A 242 4.94 2.57 -3.05
CA TRP A 242 3.49 2.57 -2.79
C TRP A 242 2.76 3.77 -3.44
N PRO A 243 3.19 5.02 -3.22
CA PRO A 243 2.54 6.17 -3.85
C PRO A 243 2.52 6.06 -5.38
N SER A 244 3.63 5.62 -5.98
CA SER A 244 3.77 5.51 -7.44
C SER A 244 2.83 4.47 -8.03
N VAL A 245 2.77 3.25 -7.48
CA VAL A 245 1.93 2.19 -8.06
C VAL A 245 0.45 2.48 -7.87
N VAL A 246 0.04 3.05 -6.72
CA VAL A 246 -1.36 3.44 -6.48
C VAL A 246 -1.79 4.56 -7.42
N ALA A 247 -0.93 5.56 -7.65
CA ALA A 247 -1.21 6.64 -8.59
C ALA A 247 -1.36 6.13 -10.02
N VAL A 248 -0.44 5.25 -10.48
CA VAL A 248 -0.52 4.63 -11.81
C VAL A 248 -1.81 3.84 -11.98
N VAL A 249 -2.15 2.95 -11.04
CA VAL A 249 -3.41 2.19 -11.10
C VAL A 249 -4.62 3.13 -11.06
N GLY A 250 -4.56 4.19 -10.25
CA GLY A 250 -5.59 5.23 -10.19
C GLY A 250 -5.84 5.95 -11.51
N ASN A 251 -4.80 6.16 -12.33
CA ASN A 251 -4.90 6.79 -13.66
C ASN A 251 -5.58 5.90 -14.71
N TRP A 252 -5.52 4.58 -14.54
CA TRP A 252 -6.01 3.61 -15.53
C TRP A 252 -7.40 3.04 -15.21
N PHE A 253 -7.85 3.10 -13.95
CA PHE A 253 -9.10 2.46 -13.51
C PHE A 253 -10.03 3.48 -12.85
N GLY A 254 -11.25 3.59 -13.41
CA GLY A 254 -12.33 4.42 -12.89
C GLY A 254 -12.88 3.95 -11.53
N LYS A 255 -13.74 4.76 -10.90
CA LYS A 255 -14.25 4.49 -9.54
C LYS A 255 -15.09 3.21 -9.44
N SER A 256 -15.90 2.87 -10.45
CA SER A 256 -16.90 1.79 -10.37
C SER A 256 -16.31 0.38 -10.29
N LYS A 257 -15.15 0.14 -10.91
CA LYS A 257 -14.49 -1.19 -10.93
C LYS A 257 -13.28 -1.27 -10.00
N ARG A 258 -12.95 -0.17 -9.35
CA ARG A 258 -11.73 -0.03 -8.55
C ARG A 258 -11.70 -1.00 -7.37
N GLY A 259 -12.82 -1.23 -6.68
CA GLY A 259 -12.88 -2.06 -5.47
C GLY A 259 -12.45 -3.50 -5.73
N LEU A 260 -13.04 -4.18 -6.70
CA LEU A 260 -12.70 -5.56 -7.03
C LEU A 260 -11.27 -5.68 -7.59
N ILE A 261 -10.89 -4.78 -8.51
CA ILE A 261 -9.55 -4.79 -9.11
C ILE A 261 -8.49 -4.55 -8.05
N MET A 262 -8.66 -3.54 -7.20
CA MET A 262 -7.72 -3.25 -6.11
C MET A 262 -7.68 -4.36 -5.06
N GLY A 263 -8.81 -5.03 -4.79
CA GLY A 263 -8.86 -6.17 -3.88
C GLY A 263 -8.01 -7.35 -4.37
N ILE A 264 -8.14 -7.73 -5.65
CA ILE A 264 -7.32 -8.79 -6.25
C ILE A 264 -5.86 -8.33 -6.37
N TRP A 265 -5.66 -7.09 -6.84
CA TRP A 265 -4.33 -6.52 -7.03
C TRP A 265 -3.55 -6.45 -5.72
N ASN A 266 -4.21 -6.18 -4.59
CA ASN A 266 -3.55 -6.12 -3.26
C ASN A 266 -2.94 -7.47 -2.81
N ALA A 267 -3.29 -8.59 -3.44
CA ALA A 267 -2.64 -9.89 -3.20
C ALA A 267 -1.12 -9.89 -3.51
N HIS A 268 -0.62 -8.86 -4.26
CA HIS A 268 0.82 -8.68 -4.50
C HIS A 268 1.66 -8.68 -3.21
N THR A 269 1.12 -8.15 -2.10
CA THR A 269 1.79 -8.14 -0.79
C THR A 269 2.12 -9.55 -0.32
N SER A 270 1.11 -10.43 -0.27
CA SER A 270 1.31 -11.82 0.18
C SER A 270 2.09 -12.64 -0.84
N VAL A 271 1.84 -12.45 -2.13
CA VAL A 271 2.62 -13.13 -3.19
C VAL A 271 4.10 -12.72 -3.10
N GLY A 272 4.38 -11.44 -2.85
CA GLY A 272 5.74 -10.94 -2.63
C GLY A 272 6.39 -11.55 -1.38
N ASN A 273 5.67 -11.58 -0.27
CA ASN A 273 6.15 -12.17 0.97
C ASN A 273 6.46 -13.67 0.81
N ILE A 274 5.54 -14.44 0.22
CA ILE A 274 5.71 -15.88 -0.01
C ILE A 274 6.90 -16.12 -0.95
N SER A 275 6.93 -15.48 -2.12
CA SER A 275 8.01 -15.64 -3.09
C SER A 275 9.37 -15.21 -2.52
N GLY A 276 9.41 -14.10 -1.78
CA GLY A 276 10.61 -13.63 -1.10
C GLY A 276 11.12 -14.61 -0.07
N SER A 277 10.25 -15.19 0.77
CA SER A 277 10.61 -16.23 1.74
C SER A 277 11.17 -17.48 1.06
N LEU A 278 10.48 -17.96 0.01
CA LEU A 278 10.92 -19.18 -0.71
C LEU A 278 12.27 -18.96 -1.40
N ILE A 279 12.46 -17.83 -2.07
CA ILE A 279 13.71 -17.51 -2.76
C ILE A 279 14.84 -17.34 -1.74
N ALA A 280 14.64 -16.53 -0.69
CA ALA A 280 15.66 -16.31 0.32
C ALA A 280 16.05 -17.60 1.04
N ALA A 281 15.08 -18.44 1.43
CA ALA A 281 15.32 -19.74 2.07
C ALA A 281 16.05 -20.72 1.15
N ALA A 282 15.72 -20.75 -0.14
CA ALA A 282 16.41 -21.60 -1.12
C ALA A 282 17.86 -21.14 -1.36
N MET A 283 18.14 -19.84 -1.21
CA MET A 283 19.48 -19.29 -1.40
C MET A 283 20.40 -19.49 -0.20
N LEU A 284 19.87 -19.74 1.00
CA LEU A 284 20.68 -19.95 2.21
C LEU A 284 21.76 -21.03 2.06
N LYS A 285 21.49 -22.09 1.28
CA LYS A 285 22.46 -23.17 1.01
C LYS A 285 23.72 -22.72 0.29
N TYR A 286 23.67 -21.55 -0.38
CA TYR A 286 24.81 -20.95 -1.08
C TYR A 286 25.51 -19.86 -0.24
N GLY A 287 25.00 -19.58 0.95
CA GLY A 287 25.41 -18.51 1.85
C GLY A 287 24.36 -17.42 1.97
N TRP A 288 24.28 -16.78 3.14
CA TRP A 288 23.26 -15.80 3.44
C TRP A 288 23.32 -14.54 2.54
N CYS A 289 24.47 -14.23 1.95
CA CYS A 289 24.64 -13.16 0.98
C CYS A 289 23.70 -13.32 -0.23
N TRP A 290 23.52 -14.53 -0.74
CA TRP A 290 22.68 -14.80 -1.89
C TRP A 290 21.19 -14.60 -1.60
N SER A 291 20.78 -14.77 -0.34
CA SER A 291 19.40 -14.48 0.09
C SER A 291 19.03 -13.00 -0.07
N PHE A 292 20.00 -12.09 -0.07
CA PHE A 292 19.81 -10.66 -0.35
C PHE A 292 20.07 -10.33 -1.83
N THR A 293 21.14 -10.87 -2.39
CA THR A 293 21.60 -10.49 -3.73
C THR A 293 20.61 -10.91 -4.83
N VAL A 294 20.07 -12.14 -4.75
CA VAL A 294 19.13 -12.64 -5.76
C VAL A 294 17.85 -11.82 -5.79
N PRO A 295 17.12 -11.59 -4.68
CA PRO A 295 15.95 -10.70 -4.69
C PRO A 295 16.30 -9.25 -5.07
N GLY A 296 17.50 -8.76 -4.69
CA GLY A 296 17.99 -7.44 -5.07
C GLY A 296 18.18 -7.29 -6.58
N ILE A 297 18.74 -8.29 -7.25
CA ILE A 297 18.85 -8.32 -8.71
C ILE A 297 17.47 -8.43 -9.36
N MET A 298 16.60 -9.29 -8.82
CA MET A 298 15.25 -9.47 -9.36
C MET A 298 14.44 -8.17 -9.37
N ILE A 299 14.42 -7.42 -8.26
CA ILE A 299 13.71 -6.14 -8.21
C ILE A 299 14.32 -5.11 -9.16
N ALA A 300 15.63 -5.09 -9.33
CA ALA A 300 16.30 -4.19 -10.27
C ALA A 300 15.91 -4.51 -11.74
N LEU A 301 15.82 -5.80 -12.09
CA LEU A 301 15.36 -6.26 -13.41
C LEU A 301 13.89 -5.91 -13.65
N VAL A 302 13.01 -6.10 -12.64
CA VAL A 302 11.62 -5.66 -12.73
C VAL A 302 11.55 -4.13 -12.87
N GLY A 303 12.38 -3.37 -12.15
CA GLY A 303 12.50 -1.91 -12.30
C GLY A 303 12.90 -1.48 -13.72
N LEU A 304 13.84 -2.19 -14.35
CA LEU A 304 14.19 -1.97 -15.75
C LEU A 304 13.02 -2.29 -16.69
N THR A 305 12.29 -3.36 -16.42
CA THR A 305 11.08 -3.72 -17.18
C THR A 305 9.99 -2.65 -17.04
N VAL A 306 9.80 -2.08 -15.85
CA VAL A 306 8.92 -0.94 -15.61
C VAL A 306 9.34 0.28 -16.42
N PHE A 307 10.63 0.62 -16.44
CA PHE A 307 11.15 1.72 -17.26
C PHE A 307 10.82 1.56 -18.74
N LEU A 308 10.98 0.35 -19.26
CA LEU A 308 10.78 0.06 -20.68
C LEU A 308 9.30 -0.03 -21.08
N PHE A 309 8.43 -0.55 -20.22
CA PHE A 309 7.08 -0.96 -20.63
C PHE A 309 5.93 -0.29 -19.88
N LEU A 310 6.13 0.43 -18.75
CA LEU A 310 5.02 0.97 -17.98
C LEU A 310 4.46 2.28 -18.56
N PRO A 311 3.24 2.32 -19.11
CA PRO A 311 2.55 3.55 -19.42
C PRO A 311 1.84 4.08 -18.16
N VAL A 312 2.20 5.29 -17.73
CA VAL A 312 1.69 5.88 -16.46
C VAL A 312 0.24 6.33 -16.57
N SER A 313 -0.17 6.79 -17.76
CA SER A 313 -1.53 7.27 -18.02
C SER A 313 -2.00 6.91 -19.43
N PRO A 314 -3.33 6.83 -19.67
CA PRO A 314 -3.90 6.60 -21.00
C PRO A 314 -3.45 7.63 -22.05
N ASP A 315 -3.26 8.89 -21.63
CA ASP A 315 -2.81 9.98 -22.51
C ASP A 315 -1.45 9.72 -23.18
N MET A 316 -0.59 8.93 -22.53
CA MET A 316 0.71 8.57 -23.10
C MET A 316 0.59 7.68 -24.33
N ILE A 317 -0.55 7.03 -24.53
CA ILE A 317 -0.77 6.05 -25.62
C ILE A 317 -1.58 6.68 -26.76
N GLY A 318 -2.11 7.89 -26.57
CA GLY A 318 -2.90 8.61 -27.58
C GLY A 318 -4.36 8.14 -27.72
N ILE A 319 -4.90 7.49 -26.70
CA ILE A 319 -6.28 6.93 -26.70
C ILE A 319 -7.26 7.94 -26.05
N GLN A 320 -7.14 9.21 -26.33
CA GLN A 320 -8.03 10.23 -25.76
C GLN A 320 -9.38 10.34 -26.52
N GLU A 321 -9.47 9.88 -27.76
CA GLU A 321 -10.68 10.06 -28.60
C GLU A 321 -11.73 8.96 -28.42
N ASP A 322 -11.33 7.71 -28.14
CA ASP A 322 -12.28 6.58 -28.06
C ASP A 322 -13.10 6.53 -26.75
N LEU A 323 -12.68 7.26 -25.71
CA LEU A 323 -13.40 7.31 -24.42
C LEU A 323 -14.67 8.20 -24.47
N LYS A 324 -14.77 9.14 -25.41
CA LYS A 324 -15.96 10.00 -25.57
C LYS A 324 -17.13 9.25 -26.18
N ASP A 325 -16.88 8.20 -26.96
CA ASP A 325 -17.92 7.40 -27.61
C ASP A 325 -18.49 6.27 -26.73
N PHE A 326 -17.71 5.82 -25.70
CA PHE A 326 -18.17 4.85 -24.70
C PHE A 326 -18.88 5.49 -23.50
N GLY A 327 -18.89 6.80 -23.36
CA GLY A 327 -19.31 7.56 -22.17
C GLY A 327 -20.76 8.07 -22.22
N LYS A 328 -21.68 7.48 -22.98
CA LYS A 328 -23.12 7.80 -22.84
C LYS A 328 -23.81 7.13 -21.65
N ASN A 329 -23.09 6.29 -20.88
CA ASN A 329 -23.56 5.80 -19.58
C ASN A 329 -22.69 6.42 -18.48
N GLU A 330 -23.26 7.18 -17.63
CA GLU A 330 -22.82 8.15 -16.61
C GLU A 330 -21.74 7.74 -15.59
N VAL A 331 -20.93 6.66 -15.80
CA VAL A 331 -20.24 6.00 -14.68
C VAL A 331 -18.70 5.97 -14.77
N ASP A 332 -18.06 6.20 -15.92
CA ASP A 332 -16.63 5.87 -16.09
C ASP A 332 -15.72 7.03 -16.58
N THR A 333 -15.90 8.27 -16.12
CA THR A 333 -14.92 9.34 -16.42
C THR A 333 -13.66 9.19 -15.57
N PRO A 334 -12.45 9.15 -16.17
CA PRO A 334 -11.19 9.17 -15.44
C PRO A 334 -11.06 10.43 -14.56
N LEU A 335 -10.42 10.28 -13.40
CA LEU A 335 -10.21 11.34 -12.40
C LEU A 335 -9.53 12.62 -12.98
N LEU A 336 -8.81 12.50 -14.10
CA LEU A 336 -8.05 13.61 -14.70
C LEU A 336 -8.93 14.66 -15.41
N GLU A 337 -10.09 14.28 -15.98
CA GLU A 337 -10.95 15.24 -16.69
C GLU A 337 -11.69 16.21 -15.76
N ARG A 338 -11.82 15.89 -14.48
CA ARG A 338 -12.46 16.77 -13.48
C ARG A 338 -11.53 17.80 -12.85
N CYS A 339 -10.22 17.74 -13.14
CA CYS A 339 -9.22 18.60 -12.49
C CYS A 339 -8.88 19.89 -13.26
N SER A 340 -9.49 20.16 -14.44
CA SER A 340 -9.05 21.28 -15.28
C SER A 340 -9.63 22.64 -14.90
N ASP A 341 -10.73 22.75 -14.15
CA ASP A 341 -11.43 24.04 -14.00
C ASP A 341 -11.75 24.53 -12.58
N VAL A 342 -11.44 23.77 -11.54
CA VAL A 342 -11.56 24.30 -10.16
C VAL A 342 -10.26 23.99 -9.42
N LYS A 343 -9.52 25.03 -9.01
CA LYS A 343 -8.45 24.92 -8.02
C LYS A 343 -9.06 24.50 -6.67
N GLU A 344 -9.43 23.25 -6.52
CA GLU A 344 -9.85 22.69 -5.24
C GLU A 344 -8.71 22.82 -4.24
N LYS A 345 -8.98 23.50 -3.14
CA LYS A 345 -8.04 23.69 -2.05
C LYS A 345 -7.76 22.32 -1.43
N ALA A 346 -6.50 21.87 -1.45
CA ALA A 346 -6.11 20.61 -0.83
C ALA A 346 -6.51 20.63 0.66
N VAL A 347 -7.11 19.53 1.14
CA VAL A 347 -7.45 19.38 2.56
C VAL A 347 -6.15 19.38 3.37
N GLY A 348 -6.09 20.23 4.39
CA GLY A 348 -4.93 20.29 5.27
C GLY A 348 -4.74 19.00 6.06
N PHE A 349 -3.49 18.61 6.33
CA PHE A 349 -3.16 17.38 7.07
C PHE A 349 -3.91 17.30 8.42
N ILE A 350 -3.96 18.40 9.19
CA ILE A 350 -4.67 18.46 10.48
C ILE A 350 -6.20 18.35 10.28
N GLU A 351 -6.71 18.90 9.20
CA GLU A 351 -8.13 18.87 8.87
C GLU A 351 -8.57 17.43 8.52
N ALA A 352 -7.73 16.69 7.80
CA ALA A 352 -7.98 15.29 7.47
C ALA A 352 -8.03 14.39 8.73
N TRP A 353 -7.25 14.66 9.77
CA TRP A 353 -7.33 13.96 11.06
C TRP A 353 -8.67 14.15 11.79
N ARG A 354 -9.39 15.24 11.51
CA ARG A 354 -10.70 15.54 12.11
C ARG A 354 -11.86 14.87 11.40
N ILE A 355 -11.64 14.24 10.25
CA ILE A 355 -12.66 13.46 9.55
C ILE A 355 -13.11 12.31 10.46
N PRO A 356 -14.42 12.13 10.71
CA PRO A 356 -14.93 11.06 11.55
C PRO A 356 -14.47 9.69 11.05
N GLY A 357 -13.81 8.93 11.91
CA GLY A 357 -13.28 7.60 11.59
C GLY A 357 -11.79 7.58 11.24
N VAL A 358 -11.17 8.64 10.74
CA VAL A 358 -9.76 8.63 10.34
C VAL A 358 -8.84 8.30 11.53
N ALA A 359 -8.94 9.01 12.62
CA ALA A 359 -8.08 8.80 13.78
C ALA A 359 -8.23 7.39 14.42
N PRO A 360 -9.45 6.88 14.70
CA PRO A 360 -9.61 5.53 15.22
C PRO A 360 -9.05 4.44 14.30
N PHE A 361 -9.30 4.53 12.98
CA PHE A 361 -8.79 3.54 12.04
C PHE A 361 -7.27 3.65 11.84
N ALA A 362 -6.69 4.86 11.83
CA ALA A 362 -5.25 5.06 11.75
C ALA A 362 -4.52 4.45 12.96
N LEU A 363 -5.03 4.71 14.17
CA LEU A 363 -4.47 4.14 15.40
C LEU A 363 -4.71 2.62 15.50
N CYS A 364 -5.87 2.13 15.05
CA CYS A 364 -6.12 0.69 14.95
C CYS A 364 -5.09 0.04 14.01
N LEU A 365 -4.85 0.66 12.84
CA LEU A 365 -3.88 0.14 11.87
C LEU A 365 -2.45 0.15 12.42
N PHE A 366 -2.07 1.13 13.25
CA PHE A 366 -0.79 1.12 13.96
C PHE A 366 -0.59 -0.21 14.71
N PHE A 367 -1.56 -0.61 15.53
CA PHE A 367 -1.46 -1.84 16.30
C PHE A 367 -1.64 -3.10 15.44
N CYS A 368 -2.51 -3.08 14.44
CA CYS A 368 -2.64 -4.21 13.50
C CYS A 368 -1.34 -4.46 12.72
N LYS A 369 -0.69 -3.40 12.21
CA LYS A 369 0.59 -3.53 11.52
C LYS A 369 1.72 -3.89 12.49
N LEU A 370 1.69 -3.43 13.74
CA LEU A 370 2.64 -3.86 14.77
C LEU A 370 2.62 -5.38 14.90
N VAL A 371 1.43 -5.99 15.02
CA VAL A 371 1.29 -7.46 15.11
C VAL A 371 1.72 -8.14 13.82
N ALA A 372 1.18 -7.72 12.67
CA ALA A 372 1.44 -8.35 11.38
C ALA A 372 2.93 -8.29 10.98
N TYR A 373 3.59 -7.14 11.19
CA TYR A 373 5.00 -6.96 10.83
C TYR A 373 5.95 -7.63 11.81
N THR A 374 5.56 -7.82 13.07
CA THR A 374 6.29 -8.69 13.98
C THR A 374 6.36 -10.10 13.42
N PHE A 375 5.25 -10.68 12.97
CA PHE A 375 5.28 -12.00 12.31
C PHE A 375 6.05 -11.96 10.99
N LEU A 376 5.88 -10.92 10.18
CA LEU A 376 6.60 -10.77 8.92
C LEU A 376 8.13 -10.88 9.10
N TYR A 377 8.67 -10.23 10.13
CA TYR A 377 10.11 -10.11 10.33
C TYR A 377 10.71 -11.15 11.30
N TRP A 378 9.89 -11.71 12.22
CA TRP A 378 10.40 -12.56 13.29
C TRP A 378 9.86 -13.99 13.31
N LEU A 379 8.82 -14.30 12.51
CA LEU A 379 8.25 -15.65 12.52
C LEU A 379 9.22 -16.75 12.11
N PRO A 380 10.04 -16.63 11.03
CA PRO A 380 11.04 -17.64 10.70
C PRO A 380 12.04 -17.85 11.82
N PHE A 381 12.53 -16.78 12.44
CA PHE A 381 13.43 -16.83 13.58
C PHE A 381 12.79 -17.54 14.79
N TYR A 382 11.52 -17.23 15.11
CA TYR A 382 10.78 -17.92 16.18
C TYR A 382 10.66 -19.42 15.91
N ILE A 383 10.34 -19.81 14.68
CA ILE A 383 10.16 -21.22 14.29
C ILE A 383 11.49 -21.98 14.36
N SER A 384 12.60 -21.42 13.89
CA SER A 384 13.91 -22.09 13.92
C SER A 384 14.46 -22.25 15.34
N HIS A 385 14.09 -21.33 16.25
CA HIS A 385 14.53 -21.33 17.66
C HIS A 385 13.52 -21.99 18.63
N THR A 386 12.44 -22.57 18.11
CA THR A 386 11.42 -23.26 18.92
C THR A 386 11.35 -24.73 18.51
N ALA A 387 11.52 -25.65 19.47
CA ALA A 387 11.33 -27.07 19.19
C ALA A 387 9.85 -27.36 18.87
N ILE A 388 9.56 -27.93 17.70
CA ILE A 388 8.24 -28.33 17.25
C ILE A 388 8.19 -29.86 17.21
N GLY A 389 7.31 -30.44 18.02
CA GLY A 389 7.30 -31.92 18.19
C GLY A 389 8.62 -32.48 18.73
N GLY A 390 9.36 -31.69 19.52
CA GLY A 390 10.65 -32.06 20.08
C GLY A 390 11.84 -31.92 19.11
N GLN A 391 11.65 -31.38 17.90
CA GLN A 391 12.69 -31.17 16.89
C GLN A 391 12.81 -29.70 16.49
N TYR A 392 14.06 -29.24 16.31
CA TYR A 392 14.32 -27.92 15.73
C TYR A 392 14.34 -28.01 14.19
N LEU A 393 13.68 -27.07 13.54
CA LEU A 393 13.68 -26.96 12.09
C LEU A 393 14.92 -26.20 11.61
N SER A 394 15.43 -26.57 10.43
CA SER A 394 16.48 -25.79 9.77
C SER A 394 15.95 -24.40 9.39
N ASP A 395 16.83 -23.41 9.29
CA ASP A 395 16.48 -22.03 8.94
C ASP A 395 15.72 -21.95 7.61
N SER A 396 16.15 -22.74 6.62
CA SER A 396 15.45 -22.84 5.33
C SER A 396 14.03 -23.40 5.50
N SER A 397 13.87 -24.48 6.29
CA SER A 397 12.54 -25.07 6.55
C SER A 397 11.65 -24.14 7.35
N ALA A 398 12.18 -23.43 8.33
CA ALA A 398 11.47 -22.42 9.10
C ALA A 398 11.01 -21.26 8.20
N GLY A 399 11.86 -20.81 7.28
CA GLY A 399 11.52 -19.80 6.28
C GLY A 399 10.37 -20.23 5.35
N VAL A 400 10.43 -21.48 4.86
CA VAL A 400 9.35 -22.04 4.02
C VAL A 400 8.06 -22.18 4.82
N LEU A 401 8.13 -22.73 6.04
CA LEU A 401 6.97 -22.93 6.90
C LEU A 401 6.26 -21.61 7.25
N SER A 402 7.01 -20.54 7.48
CA SER A 402 6.47 -19.23 7.79
C SER A 402 5.57 -18.65 6.68
N THR A 403 5.69 -19.12 5.44
CA THR A 403 4.84 -18.66 4.32
C THR A 403 3.36 -19.00 4.53
N LEU A 404 3.06 -20.02 5.35
CA LEU A 404 1.68 -20.38 5.68
C LEU A 404 0.91 -19.28 6.43
N PHE A 405 1.63 -18.46 7.20
CA PHE A 405 1.05 -17.24 7.79
C PHE A 405 0.60 -16.25 6.70
N ASP A 406 1.42 -16.05 5.68
CA ASP A 406 1.10 -15.17 4.55
C ASP A 406 -0.04 -15.74 3.70
N VAL A 407 -0.10 -17.08 3.50
CA VAL A 407 -1.23 -17.76 2.82
C VAL A 407 -2.53 -17.56 3.60
N GLY A 408 -2.49 -17.77 4.93
CA GLY A 408 -3.61 -17.42 5.80
C GLY A 408 -4.03 -15.96 5.65
N GLY A 409 -3.06 -15.05 5.55
CA GLY A 409 -3.28 -13.63 5.35
C GLY A 409 -4.03 -13.28 4.07
N VAL A 410 -3.75 -13.97 2.95
CA VAL A 410 -4.52 -13.82 1.70
C VAL A 410 -5.99 -14.16 1.93
N VAL A 411 -6.23 -15.33 2.52
CA VAL A 411 -7.59 -15.80 2.82
C VAL A 411 -8.30 -14.83 3.76
N GLY A 412 -7.60 -14.34 4.79
CA GLY A 412 -8.12 -13.38 5.77
C GLY A 412 -8.50 -12.05 5.14
N GLY A 413 -7.68 -11.51 4.25
CA GLY A 413 -7.96 -10.27 3.53
C GLY A 413 -9.21 -10.37 2.65
N ILE A 414 -9.33 -11.48 1.89
CA ILE A 414 -10.49 -11.74 1.03
C ILE A 414 -11.76 -11.91 1.88
N LEU A 415 -11.70 -12.71 2.95
CA LEU A 415 -12.84 -12.93 3.84
C LEU A 415 -13.27 -11.65 4.55
N ALA A 416 -12.33 -10.88 5.10
CA ALA A 416 -12.63 -9.61 5.77
C ALA A 416 -13.29 -8.62 4.81
N GLY A 417 -12.77 -8.49 3.58
CA GLY A 417 -13.38 -7.66 2.54
C GLY A 417 -14.80 -8.12 2.21
N HIS A 418 -14.99 -9.41 1.92
CA HIS A 418 -16.29 -9.97 1.56
C HIS A 418 -17.33 -9.85 2.69
N ILE A 419 -16.94 -10.16 3.93
CA ILE A 419 -17.83 -10.06 5.09
C ILE A 419 -18.20 -8.59 5.33
N SER A 420 -17.23 -7.70 5.25
CA SER A 420 -17.42 -6.27 5.42
C SER A 420 -18.38 -5.67 4.38
N ASP A 421 -18.27 -6.08 3.11
CA ASP A 421 -19.17 -5.64 2.04
C ASP A 421 -20.58 -6.20 2.24
N ARG A 422 -20.71 -7.48 2.60
CA ARG A 422 -22.02 -8.09 2.90
C ARG A 422 -22.72 -7.49 4.10
N LEU A 423 -21.95 -7.20 5.14
CA LEU A 423 -22.51 -6.62 6.36
C LEU A 423 -22.66 -5.11 6.25
N ASP A 424 -22.07 -4.46 5.24
CA ASP A 424 -21.96 -2.99 5.18
C ASP A 424 -21.54 -2.40 6.53
N ALA A 425 -20.46 -2.97 7.12
CA ALA A 425 -19.96 -2.67 8.45
C ALA A 425 -18.45 -2.87 8.55
N ARG A 426 -17.70 -1.83 8.22
CA ARG A 426 -16.24 -1.85 8.17
C ARG A 426 -15.62 -2.02 9.56
N ALA A 427 -16.08 -1.23 10.53
CA ALA A 427 -15.52 -1.24 11.88
C ALA A 427 -15.87 -2.54 12.62
N LEU A 428 -17.09 -3.03 12.49
CA LEU A 428 -17.52 -4.28 13.11
C LEU A 428 -16.69 -5.46 12.60
N THR A 429 -16.47 -5.55 11.27
CA THR A 429 -15.68 -6.62 10.68
C THR A 429 -14.23 -6.54 11.13
N ALA A 430 -13.61 -5.36 11.05
CA ALA A 430 -12.22 -5.18 11.48
C ALA A 430 -12.02 -5.53 12.96
N ALA A 431 -12.92 -5.05 13.84
CA ALA A 431 -12.87 -5.34 15.27
C ALA A 431 -13.07 -6.83 15.56
N SER A 432 -14.02 -7.51 14.89
CA SER A 432 -14.29 -8.94 15.08
C SER A 432 -13.07 -9.80 14.74
N PHE A 433 -12.42 -9.53 13.61
CA PHE A 433 -11.18 -10.23 13.25
C PHE A 433 -10.06 -9.96 14.26
N THR A 434 -9.90 -8.69 14.68
CA THR A 434 -8.85 -8.29 15.63
C THR A 434 -9.04 -8.95 17.00
N PHE A 435 -10.27 -8.97 17.54
CA PHE A 435 -10.56 -9.68 18.78
C PHE A 435 -10.39 -11.19 18.64
N SER A 436 -10.77 -11.78 17.50
CA SER A 436 -10.57 -13.21 17.24
C SER A 436 -9.09 -13.59 17.07
N ALA A 437 -8.23 -12.65 16.69
CA ALA A 437 -6.79 -12.87 16.64
C ALA A 437 -6.17 -13.12 18.04
N ILE A 438 -6.75 -12.56 19.11
CA ILE A 438 -6.23 -12.73 20.47
C ILE A 438 -6.22 -14.20 20.91
N PRO A 439 -7.34 -14.95 20.92
CA PRO A 439 -7.30 -16.37 21.24
C PRO A 439 -6.47 -17.18 20.23
N ALA A 440 -6.43 -16.81 18.94
CA ALA A 440 -5.58 -17.50 17.98
C ALA A 440 -4.08 -17.37 18.31
N LEU A 441 -3.62 -16.17 18.69
CA LEU A 441 -2.28 -15.90 19.17
C LEU A 441 -1.96 -16.70 20.45
N PHE A 442 -2.90 -16.73 21.39
CA PHE A 442 -2.78 -17.48 22.63
C PHE A 442 -2.61 -18.99 22.36
N PHE A 443 -3.49 -19.57 21.54
CA PHE A 443 -3.42 -20.98 21.19
C PHE A 443 -2.18 -21.32 20.36
N TYR A 444 -1.75 -20.43 19.45
CA TYR A 444 -0.51 -20.62 18.70
C TYR A 444 0.70 -20.66 19.63
N ARG A 445 0.76 -19.78 20.63
CA ARG A 445 1.84 -19.81 21.64
C ARG A 445 1.80 -21.07 22.49
N LEU A 446 0.63 -21.56 22.85
CA LEU A 446 0.46 -22.69 23.77
C LEU A 446 0.64 -24.05 23.08
N TYR A 447 0.04 -24.22 21.90
CA TYR A 447 -0.06 -25.49 21.21
C TYR A 447 0.80 -25.58 19.94
N GLY A 448 1.31 -24.48 19.43
CA GLY A 448 2.08 -24.45 18.17
C GLY A 448 3.39 -25.26 18.22
N SER A 449 3.95 -25.50 19.41
CA SER A 449 5.16 -26.32 19.60
C SER A 449 4.89 -27.81 19.79
N ILE A 450 3.64 -28.25 19.96
CA ILE A 450 3.30 -29.65 20.25
C ILE A 450 3.58 -30.56 19.06
N SER A 451 3.15 -30.14 17.87
CA SER A 451 3.40 -30.89 16.63
C SER A 451 3.42 -29.97 15.41
N LEU A 452 4.00 -30.45 14.31
CA LEU A 452 4.03 -29.71 13.05
C LEU A 452 2.63 -29.41 12.53
N THR A 453 1.68 -30.35 12.67
CA THR A 453 0.28 -30.16 12.23
C THR A 453 -0.41 -29.02 12.99
N TRP A 454 -0.26 -28.99 14.32
CA TRP A 454 -0.79 -27.90 15.13
C TRP A 454 -0.13 -26.57 14.80
N ASN A 455 1.18 -26.58 14.57
CA ASN A 455 1.91 -25.37 14.17
C ASN A 455 1.36 -24.80 12.86
N ILE A 456 1.20 -25.63 11.82
CA ILE A 456 0.65 -25.26 10.51
C ILE A 456 -0.77 -24.69 10.64
N ALA A 457 -1.66 -25.42 11.32
CA ALA A 457 -3.06 -25.03 11.42
C ALA A 457 -3.24 -23.69 12.17
N LEU A 458 -2.57 -23.56 13.32
CA LEU A 458 -2.66 -22.36 14.14
C LEU A 458 -1.95 -21.16 13.51
N MET A 459 -0.84 -21.37 12.82
CA MET A 459 -0.13 -20.32 12.08
C MET A 459 -0.98 -19.79 10.93
N PHE A 460 -1.61 -20.67 10.14
CA PHE A 460 -2.54 -20.29 9.09
C PHE A 460 -3.72 -19.49 9.64
N LEU A 461 -4.38 -19.98 10.71
CA LEU A 461 -5.49 -19.31 11.38
C LEU A 461 -5.08 -17.92 11.91
N THR A 462 -3.92 -17.86 12.57
CA THR A 462 -3.39 -16.58 13.09
C THR A 462 -3.12 -15.61 11.94
N GLY A 463 -2.51 -16.08 10.85
CA GLY A 463 -2.27 -15.28 9.65
C GLY A 463 -3.57 -14.72 9.06
N MET A 464 -4.62 -15.55 8.98
CA MET A 464 -5.93 -15.16 8.48
C MET A 464 -6.56 -14.05 9.34
N LEU A 465 -6.52 -14.18 10.66
CA LEU A 465 -7.16 -13.24 11.57
C LEU A 465 -6.37 -11.94 11.77
N VAL A 466 -5.04 -12.00 11.72
CA VAL A 466 -4.17 -10.81 11.87
C VAL A 466 -4.14 -9.96 10.61
N ASN A 467 -4.04 -10.57 9.42
CA ASN A 467 -3.93 -9.81 8.17
C ASN A 467 -5.30 -9.35 7.62
N GLY A 468 -6.42 -9.93 8.06
CA GLY A 468 -7.76 -9.51 7.65
C GLY A 468 -8.05 -8.02 7.92
N PRO A 469 -7.96 -7.54 9.16
CA PRO A 469 -8.16 -6.13 9.50
C PRO A 469 -7.13 -5.22 8.83
N TYR A 470 -5.88 -5.64 8.77
CA TYR A 470 -4.82 -4.89 8.08
C TYR A 470 -5.18 -4.64 6.62
N ALA A 471 -5.54 -5.67 5.87
CA ALA A 471 -5.91 -5.55 4.46
C ALA A 471 -7.18 -4.69 4.29
N LEU A 472 -8.22 -4.90 5.13
CA LEU A 472 -9.47 -4.17 5.07
C LEU A 472 -9.27 -2.66 5.31
N ILE A 473 -8.49 -2.29 6.33
CA ILE A 473 -8.29 -0.89 6.71
C ILE A 473 -7.44 -0.16 5.66
N THR A 474 -6.35 -0.77 5.19
CA THR A 474 -5.47 -0.14 4.19
C THR A 474 -6.14 0.05 2.83
N THR A 475 -7.16 -0.74 2.48
CA THR A 475 -7.83 -0.67 1.17
C THR A 475 -9.22 -0.02 1.26
N ALA A 476 -10.23 -0.80 1.68
CA ALA A 476 -11.62 -0.37 1.61
C ALA A 476 -11.93 0.81 2.55
N VAL A 477 -11.48 0.74 3.81
CA VAL A 477 -11.73 1.81 4.79
C VAL A 477 -11.04 3.10 4.38
N SER A 478 -9.78 3.05 3.95
CA SER A 478 -9.05 4.24 3.49
C SER A 478 -9.73 4.88 2.27
N ALA A 479 -10.26 4.06 1.35
CA ALA A 479 -10.99 4.55 0.19
C ALA A 479 -12.33 5.20 0.58
N ASP A 480 -13.10 4.56 1.47
CA ASP A 480 -14.40 5.07 1.94
C ASP A 480 -14.23 6.40 2.70
N LEU A 481 -13.26 6.49 3.61
CA LEU A 481 -12.96 7.71 4.37
C LEU A 481 -12.41 8.83 3.48
N GLY A 482 -11.61 8.49 2.48
CA GLY A 482 -11.07 9.47 1.52
C GLY A 482 -12.10 10.05 0.56
N THR A 483 -13.30 9.44 0.48
CA THR A 483 -14.44 9.91 -0.32
C THR A 483 -15.64 10.32 0.52
N HIS A 484 -15.44 10.53 1.82
CA HIS A 484 -16.49 10.89 2.78
C HIS A 484 -17.22 12.18 2.37
N SER A 485 -18.54 12.25 2.61
CA SER A 485 -19.40 13.38 2.23
C SER A 485 -18.96 14.75 2.76
N SER A 486 -18.27 14.78 3.92
CA SER A 486 -17.69 16.01 4.49
C SER A 486 -16.61 16.65 3.61
N LEU A 487 -16.09 15.94 2.61
CA LEU A 487 -15.02 16.37 1.73
C LEU A 487 -15.54 17.03 0.43
N ASN A 488 -16.87 17.17 0.26
CA ASN A 488 -17.52 17.82 -0.89
C ASN A 488 -16.98 17.37 -2.27
N GLY A 489 -16.56 16.09 -2.38
CA GLY A 489 -16.04 15.52 -3.62
C GLY A 489 -14.56 15.84 -3.92
N ASN A 490 -13.83 16.42 -2.96
CA ASN A 490 -12.40 16.75 -3.12
C ASN A 490 -11.55 15.49 -3.28
N SER A 491 -11.11 15.21 -4.50
CA SER A 491 -10.32 14.03 -4.86
C SER A 491 -8.91 14.00 -4.21
N ARG A 492 -8.38 15.17 -3.84
CA ARG A 492 -7.07 15.29 -3.17
C ARG A 492 -7.12 14.86 -1.70
N ALA A 493 -8.31 14.85 -1.09
CA ALA A 493 -8.49 14.35 0.26
C ALA A 493 -8.24 12.84 0.39
N LEU A 494 -8.54 12.06 -0.64
CA LEU A 494 -8.29 10.60 -0.66
C LEU A 494 -6.81 10.27 -0.44
N ALA A 495 -5.90 10.95 -1.14
CA ALA A 495 -4.47 10.72 -0.99
C ALA A 495 -3.98 11.08 0.43
N THR A 496 -4.45 12.21 0.97
CA THR A 496 -4.08 12.66 2.31
C THR A 496 -4.60 11.73 3.40
N VAL A 497 -5.86 11.29 3.32
CA VAL A 497 -6.46 10.34 4.28
C VAL A 497 -5.75 8.99 4.23
N THR A 498 -5.50 8.47 3.03
CA THR A 498 -4.77 7.21 2.84
C THR A 498 -3.35 7.31 3.40
N ALA A 499 -2.66 8.42 3.16
CA ALA A 499 -1.31 8.66 3.69
C ALA A 499 -1.29 8.74 5.23
N ILE A 500 -2.29 9.35 5.86
CA ILE A 500 -2.41 9.40 7.32
C ILE A 500 -2.62 8.00 7.89
N ILE A 501 -3.57 7.25 7.35
CA ILE A 501 -3.92 5.91 7.86
C ILE A 501 -2.72 4.97 7.66
N ASP A 502 -2.18 4.90 6.44
CA ASP A 502 -1.08 4.00 6.13
C ASP A 502 0.25 4.41 6.77
N GLY A 503 0.54 5.72 6.82
CA GLY A 503 1.73 6.26 7.48
C GLY A 503 1.74 5.98 9.00
N THR A 504 0.60 6.19 9.68
CA THR A 504 0.45 5.83 11.10
C THR A 504 0.65 4.33 11.32
N GLY A 505 0.05 3.50 10.45
CA GLY A 505 0.28 2.06 10.46
C GLY A 505 1.74 1.68 10.24
N SER A 506 2.46 2.39 9.38
CA SER A 506 3.88 2.12 9.08
C SER A 506 4.80 2.42 10.27
N ILE A 507 4.44 3.37 11.12
CA ILE A 507 5.14 3.56 12.40
C ILE A 507 4.96 2.32 13.30
N GLY A 508 3.74 1.77 13.40
CA GLY A 508 3.48 0.53 14.12
C GLY A 508 4.27 -0.66 13.55
N ALA A 509 4.34 -0.74 12.23
CA ALA A 509 5.14 -1.75 11.52
C ALA A 509 6.64 -1.67 11.88
N ALA A 510 7.17 -0.49 12.15
CA ALA A 510 8.56 -0.30 12.56
C ALA A 510 8.78 -0.64 14.05
N VAL A 511 7.84 -0.21 14.90
CA VAL A 511 7.93 -0.40 16.36
C VAL A 511 7.81 -1.88 16.75
N GLY A 512 6.94 -2.67 16.09
CA GLY A 512 6.72 -4.08 16.41
C GLY A 512 7.98 -4.93 16.35
N PRO A 513 8.66 -5.01 15.20
CA PRO A 513 9.93 -5.76 15.06
C PRO A 513 11.02 -5.27 16.00
N LEU A 514 11.16 -3.95 16.21
CA LEU A 514 12.10 -3.39 17.16
C LEU A 514 11.89 -3.93 18.58
N LEU A 515 10.65 -3.76 19.10
CA LEU A 515 10.31 -4.25 20.45
C LEU A 515 10.51 -5.76 20.56
N THR A 516 10.23 -6.50 19.47
CA THR A 516 10.43 -7.94 19.44
C THR A 516 11.91 -8.29 19.57
N GLY A 517 12.82 -7.56 18.93
CA GLY A 517 14.26 -7.75 19.09
C GLY A 517 14.70 -7.71 20.55
N TYR A 518 14.27 -6.68 21.28
CA TYR A 518 14.60 -6.53 22.71
C TYR A 518 13.88 -7.51 23.62
N ILE A 519 12.61 -7.82 23.37
CA ILE A 519 11.79 -8.65 24.25
C ILE A 519 12.08 -10.13 24.03
N SER A 520 12.34 -10.57 22.80
CA SER A 520 12.57 -11.98 22.44
C SER A 520 13.83 -12.55 23.09
N ALA A 521 14.85 -11.71 23.32
CA ALA A 521 16.05 -12.08 24.08
C ALA A 521 15.73 -12.59 25.49
N LYS A 522 14.63 -12.08 26.10
CA LYS A 522 14.19 -12.49 27.44
C LYS A 522 13.17 -13.61 27.39
N SER A 523 12.14 -13.48 26.57
CA SER A 523 11.04 -14.45 26.51
C SER A 523 10.14 -14.26 25.30
N TRP A 524 9.93 -15.30 24.52
CA TRP A 524 8.90 -15.34 23.47
C TRP A 524 7.46 -15.23 24.02
N SER A 525 7.22 -15.70 25.26
CA SER A 525 5.91 -15.49 25.92
C SER A 525 5.61 -14.02 26.10
N ALA A 526 6.59 -13.19 26.45
CA ALA A 526 6.42 -11.75 26.55
C ALA A 526 6.13 -11.09 25.19
N VAL A 527 6.76 -11.57 24.10
CA VAL A 527 6.43 -11.11 22.74
C VAL A 527 4.98 -11.41 22.41
N PHE A 528 4.49 -12.64 22.60
CA PHE A 528 3.08 -12.96 22.35
C PHE A 528 2.12 -12.17 23.24
N THR A 529 2.48 -11.89 24.49
CA THR A 529 1.68 -11.01 25.36
C THR A 529 1.59 -9.59 24.80
N MET A 530 2.71 -9.04 24.32
CA MET A 530 2.74 -7.74 23.62
C MET A 530 1.82 -7.75 22.40
N LEU A 531 1.84 -8.80 21.57
CA LEU A 531 1.00 -8.93 20.39
C LEU A 531 -0.49 -9.02 20.74
N MET A 532 -0.86 -9.81 21.75
CA MET A 532 -2.24 -9.92 22.25
C MET A 532 -2.74 -8.59 22.83
N ALA A 533 -1.91 -7.90 23.63
CA ALA A 533 -2.22 -6.57 24.14
C ALA A 533 -2.42 -5.55 23.02
N SER A 534 -1.58 -5.58 22.00
CA SER A 534 -1.70 -4.73 20.82
C SER A 534 -2.99 -4.99 20.04
N ALA A 535 -3.35 -6.27 19.83
CA ALA A 535 -4.62 -6.63 19.21
C ALA A 535 -5.82 -6.18 20.04
N LEU A 536 -5.75 -6.30 21.38
CA LEU A 536 -6.81 -5.81 22.28
C LEU A 536 -7.00 -4.29 22.14
N VAL A 537 -5.92 -3.52 22.19
CA VAL A 537 -5.98 -2.06 22.02
C VAL A 537 -6.53 -1.69 20.65
N ALA A 538 -6.09 -2.37 19.58
CA ALA A 538 -6.62 -2.15 18.24
C ALA A 538 -8.14 -2.33 18.15
N GLY A 539 -8.66 -3.42 18.71
CA GLY A 539 -10.10 -3.68 18.75
C GLY A 539 -10.88 -2.65 19.58
N LEU A 540 -10.34 -2.26 20.74
CA LEU A 540 -10.98 -1.26 21.61
C LEU A 540 -11.04 0.14 20.96
N LEU A 541 -10.08 0.53 20.15
CA LEU A 541 -10.08 1.80 19.42
C LEU A 541 -11.25 1.92 18.43
N LEU A 542 -11.74 0.79 17.91
CA LEU A 542 -12.90 0.76 17.01
C LEU A 542 -14.24 0.67 17.72
N SER A 543 -14.28 0.47 19.05
CA SER A 543 -15.51 0.20 19.81
C SER A 543 -16.63 1.23 19.57
N ARG A 544 -16.30 2.52 19.53
CA ARG A 544 -17.26 3.60 19.25
C ARG A 544 -17.85 3.52 17.85
N LEU A 545 -17.03 3.21 16.85
CA LEU A 545 -17.47 3.07 15.45
C LEU A 545 -18.34 1.82 15.30
N VAL A 546 -17.96 0.71 15.95
CA VAL A 546 -18.75 -0.52 15.99
C VAL A 546 -20.13 -0.27 16.58
N MET A 547 -20.22 0.44 17.71
CA MET A 547 -21.50 0.79 18.32
C MET A 547 -22.37 1.66 17.42
N ALA A 548 -21.76 2.61 16.71
CA ALA A 548 -22.46 3.45 15.74
C ALA A 548 -22.98 2.64 14.53
N GLU A 549 -22.18 1.73 13.97
CA GLU A 549 -22.60 0.84 12.88
C GLU A 549 -23.75 -0.08 13.31
N ILE A 550 -23.68 -0.65 14.52
CA ILE A 550 -24.74 -1.50 15.07
C ILE A 550 -26.03 -0.69 15.28
N ALA A 551 -25.93 0.50 15.86
CA ALA A 551 -27.09 1.37 16.11
C ALA A 551 -27.78 1.76 14.79
N ALA A 552 -27.03 2.18 13.76
CA ALA A 552 -27.57 2.51 12.46
C ALA A 552 -28.31 1.31 11.80
N LYS A 553 -27.77 0.09 11.96
CA LYS A 553 -28.42 -1.12 11.44
C LYS A 553 -29.68 -1.50 12.21
N MET A 554 -29.70 -1.28 13.52
CA MET A 554 -30.89 -1.51 14.31
C MET A 554 -32.00 -0.52 13.96
N GLU A 555 -31.63 0.72 13.68
CA GLU A 555 -32.58 1.76 13.26
C GLU A 555 -33.16 1.49 11.86
N SER A 556 -32.34 1.08 10.91
CA SER A 556 -32.80 0.71 9.54
C SER A 556 -33.71 -0.53 9.50
N ARG A 557 -33.68 -1.36 10.54
CA ARG A 557 -34.56 -2.54 10.69
C ARG A 557 -35.87 -2.24 11.41
N ARG A 558 -36.04 -1.04 11.99
CA ARG A 558 -37.33 -0.67 12.60
C ARG A 558 -38.36 -0.45 11.51
N PRO A 559 -39.55 -1.10 11.57
CA PRO A 559 -40.61 -0.82 10.61
C PRO A 559 -41.00 0.66 10.71
N ALA A 560 -41.25 1.30 9.58
CA ALA A 560 -41.72 2.68 9.55
C ALA A 560 -42.94 2.83 10.43
N PRO A 561 -43.06 3.89 11.25
CA PRO A 561 -44.27 4.13 12.04
C PRO A 561 -45.47 4.25 11.09
N ALA A 562 -46.54 3.55 11.40
CA ALA A 562 -47.77 3.40 10.59
C ALA A 562 -48.61 4.69 10.42
N SER A 563 -48.00 5.87 10.51
CA SER A 563 -48.70 7.18 10.57
C SER A 563 -48.86 7.89 9.23
N ASP A 564 -48.38 7.32 8.10
CA ASP A 564 -48.50 7.99 6.79
C ASP A 564 -49.24 7.15 5.74
N LEU A 565 -50.37 6.57 6.12
CA LEU A 565 -51.37 6.18 5.15
C LEU A 565 -52.18 7.42 4.79
N PRO A 566 -52.26 7.84 3.53
CA PRO A 566 -53.14 8.92 3.14
C PRO A 566 -54.60 8.49 3.41
N VAL A 567 -55.26 9.22 4.25
CA VAL A 567 -56.73 9.11 4.44
C VAL A 567 -57.37 9.34 3.09
N SER A 568 -57.88 8.26 2.49
CA SER A 568 -58.75 8.40 1.30
C SER A 568 -60.02 9.10 1.74
N SER A 569 -60.15 10.38 1.44
CA SER A 569 -61.40 11.10 1.52
C SER A 569 -62.33 10.55 0.43
N SER A 570 -63.20 9.63 0.82
CA SER A 570 -64.42 9.31 0.05
C SER A 570 -65.37 10.52 0.19
N THR A 571 -65.44 11.37 -0.80
CA THR A 571 -66.53 12.27 -1.00
C THR A 571 -67.62 11.51 -1.74
N ASP A 572 -68.59 10.95 -0.95
CA ASP A 572 -69.90 10.66 -1.45
C ASP A 572 -70.71 11.97 -1.41
N GLU A 573 -71.09 12.49 -2.57
CA GLU A 573 -72.16 13.46 -2.72
C GLU A 573 -73.39 12.76 -3.34
N PRO A 574 -74.62 13.17 -2.94
CA PRO A 574 -75.88 12.50 -3.22
C PRO A 574 -76.37 12.64 -4.66
#